data_37d5d769806fb862dcf5530189cd56d0
#
_entry.id   37d5d769806fb862dcf5530189cd56d0
#
_cell.length_a   1.000
_cell.length_b   1.000
_cell.length_c   1.000
_cell.angle_alpha   90.00
_cell.angle_beta   90.00
_cell.angle_gamma   90.00
#
_symmetry.space_group_name_H-M   'P 1'
#
loop_
_entity.id
_entity.type
_entity.pdbx_description
1 polymer ?
#
loop_
_entity_poly.entity_id
_entity_poly.type
_entity_poly.pdbx_seq_one_letter_code
_entity_poly.pdbx_strand_id
1 'polypeptide(L)'
;MIDYWVKITEKEDEEVRRHHYLVEAVDLKEARRVAQEFIRHFCDEDDDPEAIADGYAFFNRAITVQISDIKETTKEEFKNFLLMGHTIHWK
;
A
#
# COMPACT_ATOMS: atom_id res chain seq x y z
N MET A 1 12.42 4.30 -15.87
CA MET A 1 11.54 4.17 -14.67
C MET A 1 12.07 3.08 -13.76
N ILE A 2 11.91 3.27 -12.47
CA ILE A 2 12.36 2.33 -11.45
C ILE A 2 11.13 1.65 -10.88
N ASP A 3 11.24 0.34 -10.62
CA ASP A 3 10.17 -0.42 -9.98
C ASP A 3 10.34 -0.33 -8.47
N TYR A 4 9.27 0.00 -7.79
CA TYR A 4 9.23 0.06 -6.32
C TYR A 4 8.20 -0.91 -5.77
N TRP A 5 8.59 -1.57 -4.70
CA TRP A 5 7.71 -2.45 -3.94
C TRP A 5 7.14 -1.65 -2.79
N VAL A 6 5.83 -1.40 -2.84
CA VAL A 6 5.12 -0.62 -1.84
C VAL A 6 4.30 -1.56 -0.97
N LYS A 7 4.58 -1.53 0.32
CA LYS A 7 3.84 -2.30 1.30
C LYS A 7 2.90 -1.35 2.05
N ILE A 8 1.62 -1.68 2.04
CA ILE A 8 0.58 -0.87 2.66
C ILE A 8 -0.06 -1.68 3.78
N THR A 9 -0.28 -1.04 4.92
CA THR A 9 -0.97 -1.67 6.06
C THR A 9 -2.33 -1.02 6.24
N GLU A 10 -3.36 -1.85 6.20
CA GLU A 10 -4.73 -1.46 6.48
C GLU A 10 -5.12 -1.98 7.85
N LYS A 11 -5.68 -1.10 8.70
CA LYS A 11 -6.14 -1.47 10.04
C LYS A 11 -7.60 -1.12 10.20
N GLU A 12 -8.39 -2.08 10.67
CA GLU A 12 -9.78 -1.90 11.00
C GLU A 12 -10.04 -2.63 12.30
N ASP A 13 -10.29 -1.87 13.38
CA ASP A 13 -10.39 -2.39 14.74
C ASP A 13 -9.12 -3.17 15.11
N GLU A 14 -9.23 -4.46 15.38
CA GLU A 14 -8.09 -5.31 15.70
C GLU A 14 -7.52 -6.03 14.48
N GLU A 15 -8.20 -5.91 13.34
CA GLU A 15 -7.72 -6.53 12.12
C GLU A 15 -6.64 -5.71 11.46
N VAL A 16 -5.60 -6.40 11.02
CA VAL A 16 -4.50 -5.80 10.27
C VAL A 16 -4.34 -6.58 8.97
N ARG A 17 -4.44 -5.89 7.84
CA ARG A 17 -4.23 -6.48 6.53
C ARG A 17 -3.07 -5.80 5.86
N ARG A 18 -2.24 -6.57 5.18
CA ARG A 18 -1.10 -6.05 4.44
C ARG A 18 -1.31 -6.27 2.95
N HIS A 19 -1.01 -5.22 2.19
CA HIS A 19 -1.15 -5.24 0.74
C HIS A 19 0.20 -4.90 0.12
N HIS A 20 0.50 -5.51 -1.01
CA HIS A 20 1.77 -5.30 -1.71
C HIS A 20 1.49 -4.88 -3.13
N TYR A 21 2.14 -3.81 -3.57
CA TYR A 21 1.95 -3.23 -4.90
C TYR A 21 3.29 -2.96 -5.56
N LEU A 22 3.30 -3.09 -6.88
CA LEU A 22 4.43 -2.69 -7.70
C LEU A 22 4.11 -1.34 -8.34
N VAL A 23 4.96 -0.36 -8.10
CA VAL A 23 4.78 0.99 -8.60
C VAL A 23 6.00 1.36 -9.45
N GLU A 24 5.77 1.81 -10.69
CA GLU A 24 6.82 2.36 -11.52
C GLU A 24 6.89 3.87 -11.33
N ALA A 25 8.07 4.39 -11.05
CA ALA A 25 8.26 5.82 -10.81
C ALA A 25 9.67 6.24 -11.18
N VAL A 26 9.90 7.53 -11.33
CA VAL A 26 11.23 8.04 -11.66
C VAL A 26 12.15 8.03 -10.45
N ASP A 27 11.61 8.17 -9.25
CA ASP A 27 12.37 8.12 -8.00
C ASP A 27 11.46 7.73 -6.83
N LEU A 28 12.06 7.60 -5.65
CA LEU A 28 11.35 7.21 -4.44
C LEU A 28 10.27 8.22 -4.04
N LYS A 29 10.53 9.50 -4.22
CA LYS A 29 9.58 10.56 -3.89
C LYS A 29 8.32 10.44 -4.73
N GLU A 30 8.46 10.21 -6.03
CA GLU A 30 7.32 10.00 -6.91
C GLU A 30 6.57 8.73 -6.57
N ALA A 31 7.29 7.64 -6.28
CA ALA A 31 6.67 6.38 -5.90
C ALA A 31 5.80 6.55 -4.64
N ARG A 32 6.30 7.29 -3.66
CA ARG A 32 5.55 7.59 -2.44
C ARG A 32 4.30 8.42 -2.74
N ARG A 33 4.44 9.42 -3.60
CA ARG A 33 3.29 10.26 -4.00
C ARG A 33 2.22 9.45 -4.69
N VAL A 34 2.61 8.57 -5.61
CA VAL A 34 1.67 7.70 -6.33
C VAL A 34 0.97 6.77 -5.35
N ALA A 35 1.71 6.19 -4.40
CA ALA A 35 1.13 5.31 -3.39
C ALA A 35 0.15 6.05 -2.49
N GLN A 36 0.46 7.28 -2.08
CA GLN A 36 -0.43 8.08 -1.25
C GLN A 36 -1.73 8.43 -2.00
N GLU A 37 -1.63 8.74 -3.29
CA GLU A 37 -2.80 9.01 -4.11
C GLU A 37 -3.67 7.76 -4.24
N PHE A 38 -3.05 6.60 -4.41
CA PHE A 38 -3.76 5.33 -4.43
C PHE A 38 -4.51 5.10 -3.10
N ILE A 39 -3.83 5.35 -1.99
CA ILE A 39 -4.43 5.18 -0.66
C ILE A 39 -5.62 6.11 -0.45
N ARG A 40 -5.55 7.34 -0.95
CA ARG A 40 -6.65 8.29 -0.82
C ARG A 40 -7.96 7.73 -1.38
N HIS A 41 -7.88 6.94 -2.42
CA HIS A 41 -9.05 6.34 -3.07
C HIS A 41 -9.30 4.89 -2.64
N PHE A 42 -8.66 4.46 -1.57
CA PHE A 42 -8.77 3.08 -1.10
C PHE A 42 -10.20 2.73 -0.67
N CYS A 43 -10.87 3.67 -0.01
CA CYS A 43 -12.28 3.54 0.35
C CYS A 43 -13.05 4.65 -0.38
N ASP A 44 -13.60 4.32 -1.55
CA ASP A 44 -14.28 5.30 -2.40
C ASP A 44 -15.55 5.89 -1.77
N GLU A 45 -16.13 5.19 -0.81
CA GLU A 45 -17.34 5.64 -0.12
C GLU A 45 -17.09 6.83 0.81
N ASP A 46 -15.85 7.08 1.19
CA ASP A 46 -15.50 8.23 2.02
C ASP A 46 -14.99 9.37 1.12
N ASP A 47 -15.80 10.41 0.94
CA ASP A 47 -15.47 11.54 0.08
C ASP A 47 -14.42 12.46 0.69
N ASP A 48 -14.21 12.40 2.01
CA ASP A 48 -13.30 13.32 2.70
C ASP A 48 -12.48 12.60 3.77
N PRO A 49 -11.59 11.69 3.35
CA PRO A 49 -10.73 11.00 4.32
C PRO A 49 -9.74 11.96 4.97
N GLU A 50 -9.41 11.69 6.23
CA GLU A 50 -8.46 12.50 6.99
C GLU A 50 -7.04 12.10 6.59
N ALA A 51 -6.21 13.08 6.23
CA ALA A 51 -4.80 12.83 5.94
C ALA A 51 -4.05 12.56 7.25
N ILE A 52 -3.31 11.46 7.28
CA ILE A 52 -2.45 11.08 8.41
C ILE A 52 -1.04 10.79 7.89
N ALA A 53 -0.10 10.50 8.77
CA ALA A 53 1.28 10.20 8.37
C ALA A 53 1.30 9.02 7.40
N ASP A 54 1.85 9.22 6.21
CA ASP A 54 2.01 8.22 5.15
C ASP A 54 0.72 7.57 4.69
N GLY A 55 -0.44 8.23 4.86
CA GLY A 55 -1.69 7.63 4.41
C GLY A 55 -2.92 8.43 4.76
N TYR A 56 -4.04 7.72 4.93
CA TYR A 56 -5.34 8.32 5.23
C TYR A 56 -6.12 7.48 6.23
N ALA A 57 -6.97 8.18 7.00
CA ALA A 57 -7.94 7.55 7.88
C ALA A 57 -9.33 7.76 7.27
N PHE A 58 -10.14 6.72 7.25
CA PHE A 58 -11.46 6.72 6.62
C PHE A 58 -12.54 6.50 7.67
N PHE A 59 -13.73 7.06 7.41
CA PHE A 59 -14.92 6.86 8.27
C PHE A 59 -14.64 7.19 9.73
N ASN A 60 -14.14 8.42 9.97
CA ASN A 60 -13.81 8.88 11.32
C ASN A 60 -12.81 7.96 12.03
N ARG A 61 -11.79 7.53 11.30
CA ARG A 61 -10.70 6.68 11.79
C ARG A 61 -11.10 5.24 12.09
N ALA A 62 -12.25 4.79 11.58
CA ALA A 62 -12.62 3.38 11.67
C ALA A 62 -11.63 2.49 10.91
N ILE A 63 -11.10 3.02 9.79
CA ILE A 63 -10.11 2.32 8.97
C ILE A 63 -8.94 3.27 8.75
N THR A 64 -7.71 2.78 8.95
CA THR A 64 -6.50 3.54 8.59
C THR A 64 -5.71 2.74 7.56
N VAL A 65 -5.17 3.45 6.57
CA VAL A 65 -4.37 2.84 5.51
C VAL A 65 -3.10 3.66 5.35
N GLN A 66 -1.95 3.03 5.55
CA GLN A 66 -0.67 3.72 5.55
C GLN A 66 0.40 2.92 4.81
N ILE A 67 1.35 3.66 4.22
CA ILE A 67 2.54 3.03 3.66
C ILE A 67 3.40 2.57 4.83
N SER A 68 3.69 1.28 4.91
CA SER A 68 4.55 0.73 5.94
C SER A 68 5.99 0.51 5.47
N ASP A 69 6.19 0.34 4.17
CA ASP A 69 7.53 0.23 3.60
C ASP A 69 7.47 0.51 2.10
N ILE A 70 8.57 1.02 1.55
CA ILE A 70 8.70 1.25 0.12
C ILE A 70 10.18 1.11 -0.25
N LYS A 71 10.48 0.24 -1.21
CA LYS A 71 11.85 -0.03 -1.61
C LYS A 71 11.95 -0.36 -3.09
N GLU A 72 13.12 -0.12 -3.66
CA GLU A 72 13.41 -0.53 -5.03
C GLU A 72 13.36 -2.05 -5.14
N THR A 73 12.85 -2.52 -6.26
CA THR A 73 12.75 -3.94 -6.54
C THR A 73 12.86 -4.19 -8.04
N THR A 74 12.71 -5.43 -8.46
CA THR A 74 12.55 -5.80 -9.87
C THR A 74 11.20 -6.49 -10.03
N LYS A 75 10.70 -6.50 -11.26
CA LYS A 75 9.44 -7.21 -11.57
C LYS A 75 9.54 -8.67 -11.22
N GLU A 76 10.69 -9.27 -11.48
CA GLU A 76 10.93 -10.69 -11.18
C GLU A 76 10.90 -10.96 -9.67
N GLU A 77 11.59 -10.13 -8.90
CA GLU A 77 11.61 -10.25 -7.43
C GLU A 77 10.22 -10.12 -6.85
N PHE A 78 9.47 -9.13 -7.30
CA PHE A 78 8.10 -8.90 -6.84
C PHE A 78 7.20 -10.07 -7.21
N LYS A 79 7.31 -10.59 -8.43
CA LYS A 79 6.55 -11.75 -8.89
C LYS A 79 6.83 -12.97 -8.03
N ASN A 80 8.11 -13.21 -7.71
CA ASN A 80 8.50 -14.33 -6.86
C ASN A 80 7.89 -14.20 -5.47
N PHE A 81 7.87 -12.99 -4.92
CA PHE A 81 7.23 -12.73 -3.64
C PHE A 81 5.73 -13.08 -3.69
N LEU A 82 5.03 -12.63 -4.74
CA LEU A 82 3.61 -12.91 -4.88
C LEU A 82 3.31 -14.41 -4.94
N LEU A 83 4.16 -15.17 -5.64
CA LEU A 83 4.00 -16.62 -5.71
C LEU A 83 4.19 -17.27 -4.34
N MET A 84 5.18 -16.84 -3.59
CA MET A 84 5.42 -17.34 -2.23
C MET A 84 4.29 -16.92 -1.29
N GLY A 85 3.82 -15.69 -1.41
CA GLY A 85 2.71 -15.17 -0.64
C GLY A 85 1.44 -15.98 -0.86
N HIS A 86 1.16 -16.34 -2.11
CA HIS A 86 0.05 -17.21 -2.44
C HIS A 86 0.18 -18.57 -1.76
N THR A 87 1.36 -19.16 -1.84
CA THR A 87 1.62 -20.45 -1.20
C THR A 87 1.35 -20.40 0.29
N ILE A 88 1.76 -19.32 0.94
CA ILE A 88 1.53 -19.13 2.38
C ILE A 88 0.04 -18.94 2.68
N HIS A 89 -0.66 -18.18 1.88
CA HIS A 89 -2.09 -17.91 2.07
C HIS A 89 -2.96 -19.15 1.91
N TRP A 90 -2.54 -20.09 1.09
CA TRP A 90 -3.31 -21.30 0.82
C TRP A 90 -3.19 -22.35 1.94
N LYS A 91 -2.43 -22.04 2.93
CA LYS A 91 -2.35 -22.89 4.12
C LYS A 91 -3.37 -22.47 5.14
#